data_370dd0d2e9b620e3374f135642e99cff
#
_entry.id   370dd0d2e9b620e3374f135642e99cff
#
_cell.length_a   1.000
_cell.length_b   1.000
_cell.length_c   1.000
_cell.angle_alpha   90.00
_cell.angle_beta   90.00
_cell.angle_gamma   90.00
#
_symmetry.space_group_name_H-M   'P 1'
#
loop_
_entity.id
_entity.type
_entity.pdbx_description
1 polymer ?
#
loop_
_entity_poly.entity_id
_entity_poly.type
_entity_poly.pdbx_seq_one_letter_code
_entity_poly.pdbx_strand_id
1 'polypeptide(L)'
;MAQIAKKTKRYPSDLTDEEWDRLAPLMPKPGRRGRPREVDFREVINAVRYLVRSGCGWRMLPIHFGAWQTVYGWFRELARRFLFQTIHDIELMLDRERQGREASPSAAVIDSQSVKAPSAEKRGFDAGKKVVGRKRHIAVDTDGRLLMLNLTTADISDSAGAQAILDGIRKRWPWIKHLFADGAYDRLKLMDKASYLDSVVEVIRRSDQQQGFKVLPRRWVVERTFGWMIRWRRLVRDYEKRIDVSQAMILVAMGGNLLRRNVHP
;
A
#
# COMPACT_ATOMS: atom_id res chain seq x y z
N MET A 1 -3.73 28.73 -25.54
CA MET A 1 -3.28 27.75 -24.55
C MET A 1 -1.84 28.09 -24.20
N ALA A 2 -1.53 28.26 -22.90
CA ALA A 2 -0.15 28.47 -22.48
C ALA A 2 0.69 27.23 -22.83
N GLN A 3 1.78 27.41 -23.55
CA GLN A 3 2.74 26.34 -23.78
C GLN A 3 3.41 26.02 -22.45
N ILE A 4 3.06 24.88 -21.86
CA ILE A 4 3.72 24.36 -20.66
C ILE A 4 5.13 23.96 -21.09
N ALA A 5 6.16 24.57 -20.48
CA ALA A 5 7.54 24.20 -20.77
C ALA A 5 7.77 22.69 -20.57
N LYS A 6 8.57 22.06 -21.46
CA LYS A 6 8.81 20.60 -21.46
C LYS A 6 9.27 20.02 -20.10
N LYS A 7 9.84 20.82 -19.22
CA LYS A 7 10.32 20.43 -17.88
C LYS A 7 9.27 20.55 -16.77
N THR A 8 8.06 21.09 -17.05
CA THR A 8 7.02 21.27 -16.06
C THR A 8 6.08 20.06 -16.05
N LYS A 9 5.87 19.47 -14.89
CA LYS A 9 4.84 18.41 -14.70
C LYS A 9 3.47 19.00 -14.96
N ARG A 10 2.61 18.30 -15.70
CA ARG A 10 1.19 18.71 -15.88
C ARG A 10 0.42 18.67 -14.56
N TYR A 11 0.74 17.67 -13.72
CA TYR A 11 0.17 17.49 -12.39
C TYR A 11 1.26 17.19 -11.36
N PRO A 12 1.05 17.56 -10.09
CA PRO A 12 1.98 17.22 -9.00
C PRO A 12 2.16 15.70 -8.80
N SER A 13 1.24 14.89 -9.34
CA SER A 13 1.30 13.43 -9.29
C SER A 13 2.11 12.81 -10.44
N ASP A 14 2.43 13.57 -11.49
CA ASP A 14 3.18 13.04 -12.63
C ASP A 14 4.61 12.66 -12.22
N LEU A 15 5.14 11.65 -12.87
CA LEU A 15 6.52 11.21 -12.70
C LEU A 15 7.49 12.27 -13.24
N THR A 16 8.59 12.52 -12.51
CA THR A 16 9.76 13.20 -13.08
C THR A 16 10.46 12.28 -14.07
N ASP A 17 11.42 12.80 -14.81
CA ASP A 17 12.23 11.98 -15.71
C ASP A 17 13.04 10.96 -14.90
N GLU A 18 13.63 11.39 -13.78
CA GLU A 18 14.39 10.54 -12.87
C GLU A 18 13.51 9.46 -12.20
N GLU A 19 12.27 9.79 -11.80
CA GLU A 19 11.30 8.80 -11.30
C GLU A 19 10.94 7.79 -12.40
N TRP A 20 10.77 8.25 -13.64
CA TRP A 20 10.46 7.37 -14.77
C TRP A 20 11.62 6.47 -15.14
N ASP A 21 12.86 6.97 -15.19
CA ASP A 21 14.05 6.19 -15.52
C ASP A 21 14.22 4.97 -14.60
N ARG A 22 13.81 5.07 -13.34
CA ARG A 22 13.78 3.94 -12.41
C ARG A 22 12.69 2.92 -12.71
N LEU A 23 11.53 3.38 -13.19
CA LEU A 23 10.39 2.51 -13.44
C LEU A 23 10.40 1.90 -14.84
N ALA A 24 10.94 2.58 -15.83
CA ALA A 24 10.92 2.15 -17.22
C ALA A 24 11.47 0.73 -17.45
N PRO A 25 12.58 0.30 -16.79
CA PRO A 25 13.10 -1.05 -16.94
C PRO A 25 12.16 -2.15 -16.45
N LEU A 26 11.24 -1.83 -15.55
CA LEU A 26 10.29 -2.77 -14.97
C LEU A 26 9.03 -2.95 -15.84
N MET A 27 8.84 -2.09 -16.84
CA MET A 27 7.66 -2.15 -17.70
C MET A 27 7.68 -3.39 -18.59
N PRO A 28 6.50 -3.96 -18.90
CA PRO A 28 6.39 -5.12 -19.78
C PRO A 28 7.01 -4.81 -21.15
N LYS A 29 7.88 -5.69 -21.64
CA LYS A 29 8.46 -5.58 -22.98
C LYS A 29 7.37 -5.78 -24.05
N PRO A 30 7.54 -5.20 -25.26
CA PRO A 30 6.65 -5.48 -26.40
C PRO A 30 6.60 -6.98 -26.68
N GLY A 31 5.41 -7.48 -27.04
CA GLY A 31 5.26 -8.86 -27.50
C GLY A 31 6.01 -9.09 -28.83
N ARG A 32 6.53 -10.32 -29.03
CA ARG A 32 7.20 -10.68 -30.29
C ARG A 32 6.24 -10.88 -31.50
N ARG A 33 4.95 -11.10 -31.24
CA ARG A 33 3.90 -11.35 -32.21
C ARG A 33 2.68 -10.48 -31.93
N GLY A 34 1.91 -10.19 -32.95
CA GLY A 34 0.68 -9.39 -32.87
C GLY A 34 0.90 -7.90 -33.22
N ARG A 35 -0.16 -7.11 -33.10
CA ARG A 35 -0.09 -5.66 -33.34
C ARG A 35 0.88 -5.00 -32.36
N PRO A 36 1.81 -4.14 -32.82
CA PRO A 36 2.68 -3.37 -31.97
C PRO A 36 1.88 -2.56 -30.94
N ARG A 37 2.42 -2.50 -29.70
CA ARG A 37 1.82 -1.72 -28.65
C ARG A 37 2.10 -0.23 -28.88
N GLU A 38 1.05 0.58 -28.92
CA GLU A 38 1.11 2.03 -29.10
C GLU A 38 1.02 2.80 -27.75
N VAL A 39 0.76 2.08 -26.64
CA VAL A 39 0.52 2.70 -25.32
C VAL A 39 1.83 3.13 -24.70
N ASP A 40 1.91 4.40 -24.30
CA ASP A 40 2.97 4.93 -23.44
C ASP A 40 2.68 4.56 -21.97
N PHE A 41 3.53 3.71 -21.40
CA PHE A 41 3.39 3.31 -20.00
C PHE A 41 3.65 4.43 -19.01
N ARG A 42 4.47 5.42 -19.35
CA ARG A 42 4.65 6.59 -18.49
C ARG A 42 3.32 7.31 -18.30
N GLU A 43 2.59 7.50 -19.39
CA GLU A 43 1.26 8.12 -19.34
C GLU A 43 0.24 7.26 -18.59
N VAL A 44 0.29 5.94 -18.72
CA VAL A 44 -0.57 5.03 -17.95
C VAL A 44 -0.27 5.17 -16.44
N ILE A 45 0.99 5.15 -16.04
CA ILE A 45 1.38 5.29 -14.63
C ILE A 45 1.01 6.69 -14.10
N ASN A 46 1.23 7.75 -14.88
CA ASN A 46 0.81 9.11 -14.53
C ASN A 46 -0.70 9.18 -14.31
N ALA A 47 -1.50 8.59 -15.21
CA ALA A 47 -2.95 8.54 -15.08
C ALA A 47 -3.41 7.81 -13.82
N VAL A 48 -2.80 6.65 -13.51
CA VAL A 48 -3.11 5.89 -12.29
C VAL A 48 -2.72 6.68 -11.04
N ARG A 49 -1.54 7.29 -11.00
CA ARG A 49 -1.09 8.15 -9.89
C ARG A 49 -2.01 9.35 -9.70
N TYR A 50 -2.41 10.00 -10.80
CA TYR A 50 -3.39 11.09 -10.78
C TYR A 50 -4.72 10.63 -10.16
N LEU A 51 -5.27 9.50 -10.62
CA LEU A 51 -6.52 8.95 -10.13
C LEU A 51 -6.46 8.66 -8.62
N VAL A 52 -5.39 8.02 -8.15
CA VAL A 52 -5.23 7.70 -6.73
C VAL A 52 -5.04 8.96 -5.90
N ARG A 53 -4.30 9.95 -6.40
CA ARG A 53 -4.03 11.20 -5.69
C ARG A 53 -5.23 12.12 -5.63
N SER A 54 -5.93 12.32 -6.75
CA SER A 54 -7.10 13.20 -6.86
C SER A 54 -8.37 12.58 -6.27
N GLY A 55 -8.47 11.24 -6.29
CA GLY A 55 -9.66 10.52 -5.87
C GLY A 55 -10.78 10.48 -6.91
N CYS A 56 -10.54 10.94 -8.15
CA CYS A 56 -11.55 10.96 -9.20
C CYS A 56 -12.00 9.53 -9.59
N GLY A 57 -13.21 9.43 -10.18
CA GLY A 57 -13.68 8.18 -10.78
C GLY A 57 -12.94 7.87 -12.09
N TRP A 58 -12.87 6.59 -12.47
CA TRP A 58 -12.23 6.17 -13.72
C TRP A 58 -12.74 6.93 -14.95
N ARG A 59 -14.06 7.13 -15.06
CA ARG A 59 -14.70 7.85 -16.16
C ARG A 59 -14.46 9.35 -16.13
N MET A 60 -13.92 9.89 -15.05
CA MET A 60 -13.57 11.30 -14.86
C MET A 60 -12.08 11.56 -15.05
N LEU A 61 -11.33 10.54 -15.48
CA LEU A 61 -9.93 10.70 -15.79
C LEU A 61 -9.76 11.73 -16.93
N PRO A 62 -8.87 12.73 -16.79
CA PRO A 62 -8.63 13.74 -17.83
C PRO A 62 -8.31 13.13 -19.19
N ILE A 63 -8.94 13.67 -20.24
CA ILE A 63 -8.91 13.10 -21.60
C ILE A 63 -7.50 12.99 -22.21
N HIS A 64 -6.58 13.83 -21.80
CA HIS A 64 -5.19 13.79 -22.29
C HIS A 64 -4.39 12.57 -21.82
N PHE A 65 -4.87 11.81 -20.81
CA PHE A 65 -4.33 10.50 -20.47
C PHE A 65 -4.83 9.39 -21.42
N GLY A 66 -5.68 9.74 -22.40
CA GLY A 66 -6.32 8.80 -23.30
C GLY A 66 -7.61 8.20 -22.74
N ALA A 67 -8.13 7.19 -23.43
CA ALA A 67 -9.38 6.55 -23.04
C ALA A 67 -9.23 5.84 -21.67
N TRP A 68 -10.11 6.16 -20.74
CA TRP A 68 -10.06 5.58 -19.38
C TRP A 68 -10.11 4.03 -19.38
N GLN A 69 -10.80 3.43 -20.36
CA GLN A 69 -10.87 1.97 -20.52
C GLN A 69 -9.49 1.37 -20.78
N THR A 70 -8.68 2.03 -21.62
CA THR A 70 -7.30 1.62 -21.92
C THR A 70 -6.43 1.72 -20.68
N VAL A 71 -6.50 2.85 -19.96
CA VAL A 71 -5.75 3.02 -18.70
C VAL A 71 -6.16 1.97 -17.66
N TYR A 72 -7.46 1.75 -17.48
CA TYR A 72 -7.98 0.73 -16.56
C TYR A 72 -7.55 -0.68 -16.93
N GLY A 73 -7.62 -1.03 -18.23
CA GLY A 73 -7.17 -2.32 -18.73
C GLY A 73 -5.69 -2.57 -18.42
N TRP A 74 -4.82 -1.60 -18.68
CA TRP A 74 -3.41 -1.69 -18.35
C TRP A 74 -3.15 -1.69 -16.85
N PHE A 75 -3.83 -0.85 -16.08
CA PHE A 75 -3.73 -0.89 -14.62
C PHE A 75 -4.01 -2.30 -14.09
N ARG A 76 -5.07 -2.95 -14.55
CA ARG A 76 -5.43 -4.31 -14.13
C ARG A 76 -4.40 -5.35 -14.58
N GLU A 77 -3.87 -5.21 -15.79
CA GLU A 77 -2.82 -6.10 -16.29
C GLU A 77 -1.53 -5.96 -15.50
N LEU A 78 -1.09 -4.75 -15.21
CA LEU A 78 0.09 -4.46 -14.40
C LEU A 78 -0.09 -4.95 -12.95
N ALA A 79 -1.29 -4.79 -12.38
CA ALA A 79 -1.61 -5.31 -11.05
C ALA A 79 -1.55 -6.85 -11.01
N ARG A 80 -2.10 -7.56 -12.02
CA ARG A 80 -2.03 -9.02 -12.13
C ARG A 80 -0.60 -9.54 -12.28
N ARG A 81 0.28 -8.76 -12.90
CA ARG A 81 1.73 -9.05 -13.01
C ARG A 81 2.51 -8.67 -11.77
N PHE A 82 1.85 -8.28 -10.69
CA PHE A 82 2.46 -7.82 -9.45
C PHE A 82 3.43 -6.63 -9.62
N LEU A 83 3.31 -5.85 -10.71
CA LEU A 83 4.23 -4.75 -10.98
C LEU A 83 4.24 -3.72 -9.86
N PHE A 84 3.07 -3.29 -9.38
CA PHE A 84 2.98 -2.31 -8.30
C PHE A 84 3.58 -2.82 -7.00
N GLN A 85 3.48 -4.13 -6.75
CA GLN A 85 4.15 -4.79 -5.63
C GLN A 85 5.66 -4.78 -5.81
N THR A 86 6.15 -5.13 -6.99
CA THR A 86 7.58 -5.15 -7.32
C THR A 86 8.19 -3.75 -7.19
N ILE A 87 7.55 -2.72 -7.75
CA ILE A 87 7.97 -1.32 -7.60
C ILE A 87 8.05 -0.95 -6.12
N HIS A 88 6.98 -1.23 -5.38
CA HIS A 88 6.92 -0.93 -3.96
C HIS A 88 8.07 -1.58 -3.18
N ASP A 89 8.35 -2.86 -3.41
CA ASP A 89 9.37 -3.61 -2.66
C ASP A 89 10.79 -3.15 -3.00
N ILE A 90 11.06 -2.89 -4.28
CA ILE A 90 12.36 -2.34 -4.70
C ILE A 90 12.59 -0.97 -4.05
N GLU A 91 11.62 -0.07 -4.15
CA GLU A 91 11.74 1.27 -3.58
C GLU A 91 11.80 1.27 -2.05
N LEU A 92 11.17 0.26 -1.41
CA LEU A 92 11.27 0.07 0.03
C LEU A 92 12.67 -0.33 0.45
N MET A 93 13.27 -1.31 -0.21
CA MET A 93 14.64 -1.76 0.08
C MET A 93 15.65 -0.61 -0.11
N LEU A 94 15.55 0.11 -1.22
CA LEU A 94 16.40 1.26 -1.51
C LEU A 94 16.23 2.40 -0.49
N ASP A 95 15.01 2.71 -0.06
CA ASP A 95 14.78 3.74 0.96
C ASP A 95 15.33 3.34 2.33
N ARG A 96 15.33 2.04 2.65
CA ARG A 96 15.96 1.54 3.88
C ARG A 96 17.48 1.68 3.82
N GLU A 97 18.11 1.22 2.75
CA GLU A 97 19.56 1.35 2.54
C GLU A 97 20.01 2.81 2.54
N ARG A 98 19.25 3.70 1.90
CA ARG A 98 19.51 5.15 1.92
C ARG A 98 19.50 5.74 3.33
N GLN A 99 18.74 5.15 4.24
CA GLN A 99 18.66 5.53 5.67
C GLN A 99 19.69 4.78 6.54
N GLY A 100 20.67 4.10 5.93
CA GLY A 100 21.70 3.33 6.63
C GLY A 100 21.19 2.07 7.32
N ARG A 101 20.09 1.50 6.83
CA ARG A 101 19.51 0.26 7.33
C ARG A 101 19.68 -0.88 6.35
N GLU A 102 19.67 -2.10 6.86
CA GLU A 102 19.61 -3.29 6.02
C GLU A 102 18.36 -3.25 5.12
N ALA A 103 18.49 -3.68 3.85
CA ALA A 103 17.41 -3.74 2.89
C ALA A 103 16.20 -4.53 3.43
N SER A 104 16.46 -5.66 4.10
CA SER A 104 15.44 -6.49 4.73
C SER A 104 15.25 -6.12 6.20
N PRO A 105 13.99 -5.84 6.64
CA PRO A 105 13.70 -5.54 8.04
C PRO A 105 13.79 -6.80 8.92
N SER A 106 14.19 -6.62 10.19
CA SER A 106 14.21 -7.67 11.23
C SER A 106 13.01 -7.61 12.17
N ALA A 107 12.30 -6.48 12.19
CA ALA A 107 11.12 -6.26 13.02
C ALA A 107 10.02 -5.51 12.25
N ALA A 108 8.77 -5.72 12.65
CA ALA A 108 7.61 -5.04 12.08
C ALA A 108 6.59 -4.65 13.15
N VAL A 109 5.69 -3.75 12.80
CA VAL A 109 4.51 -3.36 13.59
C VAL A 109 3.27 -3.71 12.82
N ILE A 110 2.33 -4.42 13.43
CA ILE A 110 1.06 -4.81 12.80
C ILE A 110 -0.10 -4.03 13.41
N ASP A 111 -1.04 -3.63 12.55
CA ASP A 111 -2.29 -2.98 12.97
C ASP A 111 -3.35 -3.07 11.86
N SER A 112 -4.57 -2.64 12.15
CA SER A 112 -5.68 -2.62 11.22
C SER A 112 -6.46 -1.32 11.20
N GLN A 113 -7.02 -1.00 10.04
CA GLN A 113 -7.91 0.14 9.85
C GLN A 113 -9.18 -0.29 9.13
N SER A 114 -10.35 -0.05 9.72
CA SER A 114 -11.63 -0.20 9.04
C SER A 114 -11.96 1.04 8.24
N VAL A 115 -12.34 0.85 6.97
CA VAL A 115 -12.69 1.92 6.03
C VAL A 115 -14.04 1.66 5.39
N LYS A 116 -14.83 2.73 5.18
CA LYS A 116 -16.10 2.63 4.44
C LYS A 116 -15.83 2.17 3.00
N ALA A 117 -16.60 1.19 2.53
CA ALA A 117 -16.47 0.63 1.18
C ALA A 117 -17.83 0.58 0.47
N PRO A 118 -18.39 1.74 0.04
CA PRO A 118 -19.76 1.83 -0.45
C PRO A 118 -20.02 1.02 -1.72
N SER A 119 -19.03 0.86 -2.58
CA SER A 119 -19.12 0.18 -3.87
C SER A 119 -18.55 -1.24 -3.88
N ALA A 120 -18.10 -1.75 -2.73
CA ALA A 120 -17.45 -3.06 -2.65
C ALA A 120 -18.45 -4.22 -2.89
N GLU A 121 -18.02 -5.20 -3.69
CA GLU A 121 -18.79 -6.45 -3.89
C GLU A 121 -18.90 -7.24 -2.58
N LYS A 122 -17.84 -7.25 -1.78
CA LYS A 122 -17.79 -7.89 -0.46
C LYS A 122 -17.41 -6.85 0.59
N ARG A 123 -18.29 -6.68 1.58
CA ARG A 123 -18.09 -5.78 2.73
C ARG A 123 -18.73 -6.40 3.97
N GLY A 124 -18.21 -6.05 5.14
CA GLY A 124 -18.73 -6.48 6.43
C GLY A 124 -18.96 -5.30 7.36
N PHE A 125 -19.47 -5.57 8.55
CA PHE A 125 -19.72 -4.57 9.59
C PHE A 125 -18.73 -4.75 10.75
N ASP A 126 -17.90 -3.73 10.99
CA ASP A 126 -17.06 -3.63 12.19
C ASP A 126 -17.92 -3.05 13.33
N ALA A 127 -18.36 -3.90 14.26
CA ALA A 127 -19.22 -3.49 15.35
C ALA A 127 -18.51 -2.53 16.34
N GLY A 128 -17.22 -2.70 16.57
CA GLY A 128 -16.45 -1.85 17.47
C GLY A 128 -16.27 -0.43 16.94
N LYS A 129 -16.01 -0.28 15.64
CA LYS A 129 -15.81 1.01 14.98
C LYS A 129 -17.09 1.55 14.30
N LYS A 130 -18.16 0.77 14.27
CA LYS A 130 -19.45 1.09 13.61
C LYS A 130 -19.28 1.45 12.12
N VAL A 131 -18.46 0.69 11.41
CA VAL A 131 -18.12 0.90 10.00
C VAL A 131 -18.57 -0.27 9.15
N VAL A 132 -19.39 0.02 8.13
CA VAL A 132 -19.69 -0.95 7.05
C VAL A 132 -18.66 -0.77 5.95
N GLY A 133 -17.84 -1.81 5.68
CA GLY A 133 -16.78 -1.69 4.68
C GLY A 133 -15.79 -2.83 4.65
N ARG A 134 -14.53 -2.45 4.49
CA ARG A 134 -13.37 -3.35 4.49
C ARG A 134 -12.39 -2.98 5.60
N LYS A 135 -11.58 -3.95 5.98
CA LYS A 135 -10.51 -3.77 6.94
C LYS A 135 -9.15 -3.94 6.24
N ARG A 136 -8.28 -2.98 6.44
CA ARG A 136 -6.88 -2.98 5.99
C ARG A 136 -6.03 -3.49 7.14
N HIS A 137 -5.54 -4.72 7.05
CA HIS A 137 -4.53 -5.24 7.95
C HIS A 137 -3.17 -4.96 7.33
N ILE A 138 -2.27 -4.33 8.05
CA ILE A 138 -0.95 -4.00 7.53
C ILE A 138 0.15 -4.41 8.50
N ALA A 139 1.31 -4.70 7.94
CA ALA A 139 2.57 -4.69 8.66
C ALA A 139 3.46 -3.59 8.08
N VAL A 140 4.12 -2.84 8.94
CA VAL A 140 5.08 -1.80 8.59
C VAL A 140 6.41 -2.08 9.28
N ASP A 141 7.52 -1.58 8.73
CA ASP A 141 8.79 -1.59 9.45
C ASP A 141 8.79 -0.57 10.60
N THR A 142 9.87 -0.50 11.36
CA THR A 142 10.02 0.41 12.51
C THR A 142 10.03 1.90 12.13
N ASP A 143 10.10 2.22 10.85
CA ASP A 143 9.99 3.60 10.33
C ASP A 143 8.66 3.83 9.59
N GLY A 144 7.74 2.88 9.63
CA GLY A 144 6.41 3.00 9.04
C GLY A 144 6.34 2.72 7.53
N ARG A 145 7.37 2.09 6.92
CA ARG A 145 7.27 1.64 5.53
C ARG A 145 6.37 0.41 5.45
N LEU A 146 5.43 0.41 4.53
CA LEU A 146 4.50 -0.70 4.35
C LEU A 146 5.25 -1.96 3.90
N LEU A 147 5.17 -3.04 4.66
CA LEU A 147 5.77 -4.34 4.33
C LEU A 147 4.77 -5.31 3.74
N MET A 148 3.62 -5.41 4.37
CA MET A 148 2.56 -6.33 4.00
C MET A 148 1.19 -5.67 4.12
N LEU A 149 0.29 -6.09 3.26
CA LEU A 149 -1.10 -5.64 3.23
C LEU A 149 -2.01 -6.84 3.00
N ASN A 150 -3.05 -6.97 3.84
CA ASN A 150 -4.16 -7.88 3.66
C ASN A 150 -5.47 -7.11 3.80
N LEU A 151 -6.36 -7.25 2.82
CA LEU A 151 -7.69 -6.64 2.83
C LEU A 151 -8.75 -7.70 3.06
N THR A 152 -9.61 -7.46 4.05
CA THR A 152 -10.75 -8.32 4.37
C THR A 152 -12.04 -7.51 4.40
N THR A 153 -13.18 -8.18 4.56
CA THR A 153 -14.41 -7.53 5.00
C THR A 153 -14.24 -7.03 6.44
N ALA A 154 -14.93 -5.95 6.82
CA ALA A 154 -14.68 -5.27 8.09
C ALA A 154 -15.09 -6.06 9.33
N ASP A 155 -15.92 -7.11 9.18
CA ASP A 155 -16.34 -8.05 10.24
C ASP A 155 -15.22 -9.01 10.69
N ILE A 156 -14.18 -9.20 9.89
CA ILE A 156 -13.03 -10.03 10.25
C ILE A 156 -12.23 -9.36 11.37
N SER A 157 -11.95 -10.13 12.45
CA SER A 157 -11.18 -9.63 13.58
C SER A 157 -9.73 -9.30 13.20
N ASP A 158 -9.09 -8.43 13.99
CA ASP A 158 -7.73 -7.97 13.72
C ASP A 158 -6.74 -9.13 13.77
N SER A 159 -6.87 -10.02 14.77
CA SER A 159 -6.04 -11.22 14.89
C SER A 159 -6.26 -12.23 13.76
N ALA A 160 -7.51 -12.40 13.28
CA ALA A 160 -7.77 -13.31 12.16
C ALA A 160 -7.17 -12.78 10.85
N GLY A 161 -7.31 -11.47 10.58
CA GLY A 161 -6.70 -10.84 9.41
C GLY A 161 -5.17 -10.82 9.43
N ALA A 162 -4.57 -10.77 10.63
CA ALA A 162 -3.13 -10.82 10.82
C ALA A 162 -2.50 -12.18 10.48
N GLN A 163 -3.25 -13.27 10.51
CA GLN A 163 -2.72 -14.58 10.12
C GLN A 163 -2.17 -14.58 8.68
N ALA A 164 -2.88 -13.93 7.74
CA ALA A 164 -2.41 -13.79 6.37
C ALA A 164 -1.19 -12.84 6.27
N ILE A 165 -1.09 -11.86 7.16
CA ILE A 165 0.10 -11.00 7.28
C ILE A 165 1.31 -11.82 7.68
N LEU A 166 1.20 -12.71 8.68
CA LEU A 166 2.30 -13.59 9.12
C LEU A 166 2.77 -14.51 7.97
N ASP A 167 1.83 -15.14 7.24
CA ASP A 167 2.17 -15.98 6.08
C ASP A 167 2.91 -15.19 4.99
N GLY A 168 2.46 -13.97 4.73
CA GLY A 168 3.08 -13.07 3.76
C GLY A 168 4.48 -12.63 4.20
N ILE A 169 4.66 -12.28 5.48
CA ILE A 169 5.96 -11.93 6.06
C ILE A 169 6.93 -13.09 5.92
N ARG A 170 6.54 -14.31 6.30
CA ARG A 170 7.42 -15.48 6.19
C ARG A 170 7.93 -15.71 4.77
N LYS A 171 7.10 -15.43 3.76
CA LYS A 171 7.46 -15.61 2.35
C LYS A 171 8.32 -14.48 1.78
N ARG A 172 8.05 -13.23 2.17
CA ARG A 172 8.65 -12.05 1.52
C ARG A 172 9.73 -11.37 2.35
N TRP A 173 9.61 -11.45 3.67
CA TRP A 173 10.49 -10.80 4.65
C TRP A 173 10.92 -11.79 5.73
N PRO A 174 11.59 -12.90 5.37
CA PRO A 174 11.87 -14.03 6.29
C PRO A 174 12.77 -13.64 7.48
N TRP A 175 13.43 -12.48 7.40
CA TRP A 175 14.28 -11.92 8.47
C TRP A 175 13.50 -11.23 9.58
N ILE A 176 12.19 -11.01 9.40
CA ILE A 176 11.35 -10.47 10.46
C ILE A 176 11.08 -11.57 11.48
N LYS A 177 11.67 -11.39 12.65
CA LYS A 177 11.50 -12.32 13.80
C LYS A 177 10.66 -11.69 14.90
N HIS A 178 10.45 -10.39 14.89
CA HIS A 178 9.77 -9.65 15.94
C HIS A 178 8.66 -8.78 15.37
N LEU A 179 7.43 -8.96 15.88
CA LEU A 179 6.26 -8.19 15.47
C LEU A 179 5.67 -7.51 16.70
N PHE A 180 5.48 -6.20 16.63
CA PHE A 180 4.80 -5.42 17.65
C PHE A 180 3.32 -5.25 17.29
N ALA A 181 2.42 -5.44 18.27
CA ALA A 181 0.98 -5.35 18.07
C ALA A 181 0.29 -4.75 19.30
N ASP A 182 -0.99 -4.39 19.17
CA ASP A 182 -1.82 -4.00 20.33
C ASP A 182 -2.53 -5.20 20.96
N GLY A 183 -3.31 -4.93 22.03
CA GLY A 183 -4.04 -5.96 22.79
C GLY A 183 -5.10 -6.72 21.96
N ALA A 184 -5.57 -6.19 20.83
CA ALA A 184 -6.52 -6.90 19.97
C ALA A 184 -5.89 -8.14 19.29
N TYR A 185 -4.57 -8.17 19.22
CA TYR A 185 -3.79 -9.28 18.64
C TYR A 185 -3.39 -10.34 19.68
N ASP A 186 -3.68 -10.14 20.96
CA ASP A 186 -3.40 -11.09 22.03
C ASP A 186 -4.40 -12.28 21.95
N ARG A 187 -4.12 -13.21 21.06
CA ARG A 187 -4.94 -14.41 20.80
C ARG A 187 -4.05 -15.62 20.56
N LEU A 188 -4.33 -16.71 21.26
CA LEU A 188 -3.55 -17.96 21.20
C LEU A 188 -3.28 -18.40 19.75
N LYS A 189 -4.30 -18.46 18.91
CA LYS A 189 -4.15 -18.88 17.50
C LYS A 189 -3.14 -18.02 16.71
N LEU A 190 -3.01 -16.75 17.02
CA LEU A 190 -2.04 -15.88 16.36
C LEU A 190 -0.63 -16.11 16.92
N MET A 191 -0.52 -16.31 18.23
CA MET A 191 0.76 -16.57 18.90
C MET A 191 1.32 -17.95 18.47
N ASP A 192 0.49 -18.98 18.45
CA ASP A 192 0.86 -20.32 17.98
C ASP A 192 1.34 -20.27 16.52
N LYS A 193 0.61 -19.56 15.67
CA LYS A 193 1.01 -19.38 14.27
C LYS A 193 2.32 -18.62 14.13
N ALA A 194 2.53 -17.56 14.90
CA ALA A 194 3.78 -16.81 14.90
C ALA A 194 4.96 -17.71 15.30
N SER A 195 4.80 -18.47 16.38
CA SER A 195 5.81 -19.44 16.84
C SER A 195 6.11 -20.50 15.78
N TYR A 196 5.09 -21.06 15.13
CA TYR A 196 5.25 -22.02 14.03
C TYR A 196 6.04 -21.42 12.85
N LEU A 197 5.87 -20.11 12.58
CA LEU A 197 6.57 -19.37 11.53
C LEU A 197 7.92 -18.77 12.01
N ASP A 198 8.43 -19.21 13.16
CA ASP A 198 9.69 -18.74 13.74
C ASP A 198 9.74 -17.23 13.92
N SER A 199 8.67 -16.68 14.50
CA SER A 199 8.53 -15.26 14.83
C SER A 199 7.79 -15.06 16.15
N VAL A 200 7.98 -13.92 16.79
CA VAL A 200 7.35 -13.53 18.06
C VAL A 200 6.45 -12.34 17.86
N VAL A 201 5.22 -12.40 18.40
CA VAL A 201 4.32 -11.25 18.48
C VAL A 201 4.38 -10.70 19.90
N GLU A 202 4.93 -9.49 20.06
CA GLU A 202 4.97 -8.75 21.32
C GLU A 202 3.78 -7.80 21.41
N VAL A 203 2.92 -8.04 22.39
CA VAL A 203 1.74 -7.20 22.61
C VAL A 203 2.10 -6.01 23.52
N ILE A 204 2.07 -4.82 22.92
CA ILE A 204 2.31 -3.57 23.65
C ILE A 204 0.97 -3.08 24.24
N ARG A 205 0.81 -3.22 25.57
CA ARG A 205 -0.36 -2.76 26.30
C ARG A 205 -0.13 -1.36 26.88
N ARG A 206 -1.21 -0.59 27.03
CA ARG A 206 -1.19 0.59 27.90
C ARG A 206 -1.11 0.13 29.36
N SER A 207 -0.34 0.83 30.18
CA SER A 207 -0.41 0.60 31.62
C SER A 207 -1.74 1.16 32.15
N ASP A 208 -2.42 0.42 33.04
CA ASP A 208 -3.73 0.78 33.59
C ASP A 208 -3.68 2.09 34.42
N GLN A 209 -2.49 2.51 34.83
CA GLN A 209 -2.27 3.77 35.59
C GLN A 209 -2.05 5.01 34.70
N GLN A 210 -2.14 4.85 33.37
CA GLN A 210 -1.77 5.90 32.42
C GLN A 210 -2.97 6.80 32.11
N GLN A 211 -3.06 7.96 32.75
CA GLN A 211 -4.03 9.01 32.41
C GLN A 211 -3.56 9.84 31.22
N GLY A 212 -4.48 10.18 30.31
CA GLY A 212 -4.24 11.05 29.14
C GLY A 212 -3.66 10.35 27.90
N PHE A 213 -3.42 11.14 26.87
CA PHE A 213 -2.81 10.67 25.61
C PHE A 213 -1.29 10.54 25.77
N LYS A 214 -0.75 9.35 25.55
CA LYS A 214 0.69 9.11 25.49
C LYS A 214 1.01 8.30 24.26
N VAL A 215 2.01 8.75 23.50
CA VAL A 215 2.54 8.03 22.37
C VAL A 215 3.21 6.75 22.86
N LEU A 216 2.65 5.59 22.50
CA LEU A 216 3.28 4.31 22.81
C LEU A 216 4.45 4.09 21.85
N PRO A 217 5.67 3.88 22.38
CA PRO A 217 6.83 3.58 21.53
C PRO A 217 6.51 2.44 20.56
N ARG A 218 7.01 2.55 19.33
CA ARG A 218 6.85 1.57 18.25
C ARG A 218 5.44 1.46 17.65
N ARG A 219 4.33 1.71 18.37
CA ARG A 219 2.97 1.62 17.82
C ARG A 219 2.58 2.80 16.94
N TRP A 220 2.95 4.02 17.30
CA TRP A 220 2.55 5.22 16.55
C TRP A 220 2.97 5.22 15.06
N VAL A 221 4.00 4.44 14.72
CA VAL A 221 4.51 4.39 13.33
C VAL A 221 3.50 3.79 12.35
N VAL A 222 2.71 2.79 12.77
CA VAL A 222 1.68 2.20 11.92
C VAL A 222 0.49 3.15 11.76
N GLU A 223 0.11 3.88 12.81
CA GLU A 223 -0.93 4.91 12.75
C GLU A 223 -0.51 6.04 11.78
N ARG A 224 0.75 6.46 11.82
CA ARG A 224 1.33 7.41 10.87
C ARG A 224 1.23 6.90 9.43
N THR A 225 1.43 5.60 9.20
CA THR A 225 1.32 5.02 7.86
C THR A 225 -0.11 5.07 7.35
N PHE A 226 -1.11 4.81 8.18
CA PHE A 226 -2.50 5.06 7.82
C PHE A 226 -2.74 6.55 7.51
N GLY A 227 -2.14 7.46 8.27
CA GLY A 227 -2.14 8.89 7.97
C GLY A 227 -1.55 9.23 6.60
N TRP A 228 -0.48 8.56 6.18
CA TRP A 228 0.08 8.73 4.83
C TRP A 228 -0.84 8.19 3.74
N MET A 229 -1.54 7.08 3.98
CA MET A 229 -2.51 6.53 3.02
C MET A 229 -3.64 7.53 2.73
N ILE A 230 -4.22 8.15 3.74
CA ILE A 230 -5.36 9.07 3.56
C ILE A 230 -4.99 10.39 2.87
N ARG A 231 -3.69 10.73 2.77
CA ARG A 231 -3.24 11.85 1.91
C ARG A 231 -3.48 11.59 0.43
N TRP A 232 -3.72 10.35 0.06
CA TRP A 232 -4.16 9.96 -1.28
C TRP A 232 -5.68 9.84 -1.25
N ARG A 233 -6.36 10.80 -1.85
CA ARG A 233 -7.82 10.96 -1.71
C ARG A 233 -8.62 9.71 -2.05
N ARG A 234 -8.14 8.89 -3.00
CA ARG A 234 -8.78 7.62 -3.35
C ARG A 234 -8.78 6.62 -2.19
N LEU A 235 -7.86 6.75 -1.25
CA LEU A 235 -7.70 5.83 -0.11
C LEU A 235 -8.41 6.28 1.16
N VAL A 236 -9.04 7.48 1.19
CA VAL A 236 -9.85 7.93 2.34
C VAL A 236 -11.04 7.00 2.59
N ARG A 237 -11.58 6.43 1.52
CA ARG A 237 -12.56 5.33 1.54
C ARG A 237 -12.10 4.28 0.53
N ASP A 238 -12.70 3.09 0.58
CA ASP A 238 -12.48 2.07 -0.45
C ASP A 238 -13.62 2.14 -1.49
N TYR A 239 -13.32 2.71 -2.65
CA TYR A 239 -14.27 2.85 -3.76
C TYR A 239 -14.22 1.68 -4.74
N GLU A 240 -13.33 0.71 -4.51
CA GLU A 240 -13.09 -0.37 -5.45
C GLU A 240 -14.07 -1.53 -5.22
N LYS A 241 -14.65 -2.06 -6.31
CA LYS A 241 -15.50 -3.24 -6.21
C LYS A 241 -14.72 -4.45 -5.70
N ARG A 242 -13.53 -4.66 -6.25
CA ARG A 242 -12.69 -5.84 -6.02
C ARG A 242 -11.55 -5.54 -5.05
N ILE A 243 -11.20 -6.53 -4.24
CA ILE A 243 -10.13 -6.42 -3.23
C ILE A 243 -8.75 -6.26 -3.91
N ASP A 244 -8.47 -7.02 -4.98
CA ASP A 244 -7.20 -6.95 -5.72
C ASP A 244 -6.94 -5.56 -6.31
N VAL A 245 -7.99 -4.89 -6.80
CA VAL A 245 -7.92 -3.51 -7.28
C VAL A 245 -7.62 -2.54 -6.14
N SER A 246 -8.29 -2.71 -5.00
CA SER A 246 -8.05 -1.88 -3.82
C SER A 246 -6.61 -2.05 -3.29
N GLN A 247 -6.08 -3.27 -3.24
CA GLN A 247 -4.69 -3.54 -2.87
C GLN A 247 -3.71 -2.84 -3.82
N ALA A 248 -3.94 -2.94 -5.12
CA ALA A 248 -3.10 -2.28 -6.13
C ALA A 248 -3.09 -0.76 -5.97
N MET A 249 -4.24 -0.13 -5.64
CA MET A 249 -4.32 1.32 -5.36
C MET A 249 -3.46 1.72 -4.15
N ILE A 250 -3.46 0.92 -3.10
CA ILE A 250 -2.62 1.17 -1.92
C ILE A 250 -1.14 1.05 -2.28
N LEU A 251 -0.76 0.04 -3.06
CA LEU A 251 0.61 -0.16 -3.51
C LEU A 251 1.09 0.98 -4.42
N VAL A 252 0.24 1.48 -5.32
CA VAL A 252 0.55 2.67 -6.14
C VAL A 252 0.83 3.89 -5.25
N ALA A 253 0.02 4.10 -4.22
CA ALA A 253 0.19 5.23 -3.32
C ALA A 253 1.47 5.11 -2.47
N MET A 254 1.68 3.96 -1.85
CA MET A 254 2.80 3.75 -0.94
C MET A 254 4.12 3.62 -1.69
N GLY A 255 4.14 2.90 -2.82
CA GLY A 255 5.30 2.84 -3.72
C GLY A 255 5.64 4.22 -4.30
N GLY A 256 4.63 5.02 -4.65
CA GLY A 256 4.83 6.39 -5.11
C GLY A 256 5.45 7.32 -4.06
N ASN A 257 5.13 7.12 -2.76
CA ASN A 257 5.77 7.86 -1.67
C ASN A 257 7.25 7.47 -1.52
N LEU A 258 7.57 6.18 -1.63
CA LEU A 258 8.94 5.66 -1.53
C LEU A 258 9.79 6.11 -2.72
N LEU A 259 9.30 5.95 -3.95
CA LEU A 259 9.96 6.41 -5.16
C LEU A 259 10.33 7.89 -5.07
N ARG A 260 9.39 8.73 -4.62
CA ARG A 260 9.64 10.16 -4.47
C ARG A 260 10.73 10.46 -3.44
N ARG A 261 10.77 9.75 -2.31
CA ARG A 261 11.82 9.91 -1.30
C ARG A 261 13.19 9.48 -1.79
N ASN A 262 13.24 8.45 -2.64
CA ASN A 262 14.48 7.92 -3.17
C ASN A 262 15.09 8.79 -4.28
N VAL A 263 14.23 9.48 -5.03
CA VAL A 263 14.66 10.36 -6.12
C VAL A 263 14.87 11.80 -5.65
N HIS A 264 14.05 12.24 -4.68
CA HIS A 264 14.08 13.60 -4.13
C HIS A 264 14.18 13.52 -2.59
N PRO A 265 15.35 13.16 -2.04
CA PRO A 265 15.60 12.95 -0.62
C PRO A 265 15.45 14.22 0.24
#